data_a8141803711e5300448a5e5a2eef70a3
#
_entry.id   a8141803711e5300448a5e5a2eef70a3
#
_cell.length_a   1.000
_cell.length_b   1.000
_cell.length_c   1.000
_cell.angle_alpha   90.00
_cell.angle_beta   90.00
_cell.angle_gamma   90.00
#
_symmetry.space_group_name_H-M   'P 1'
#
loop_
_entity.id
_entity.type
_entity.pdbx_description
1 polymer ?
#
loop_
_entity_poly.entity_id
_entity_poly.type
_entity_poly.pdbx_seq_one_letter_code
_entity_poly.pdbx_strand_id
1 'polypeptide(L)'
;MALKPFRPLTPAQRFTLLNSPKGLSKKRPERALTEPKPKTGGRNVYGRVTSRRRGGGHKQLYRIIDFKRADKLDVPAKVIALEYDPNRTAHIALVQYQDASAEKRYIIAPKGLEVGSTIVTSNKATTNDFLVGNNFPLSLIPPSTALHCVELVPGRGAKLGRTAGTSIVLVAVENGVAQLKMPSGEIRLLSPNCRATIGAVGNGDHANESLGKAGRNRWLGRRPRVRGMAMNPVDHPNGGGQGKSKGGGGRQQLVSPWGQLAKGFPTRRRSKTSSSQILVRHNGRPPRNRK
;
A
#
# COMPACT_ATOMS: atom_id res chain seq x y z
N MET A 1 -13.66 6.61 8.07
CA MET A 1 -14.16 7.90 7.51
C MET A 1 -15.29 7.56 6.56
N ALA A 2 -16.37 8.35 6.56
CA ALA A 2 -17.52 8.08 5.70
C ALA A 2 -17.28 8.60 4.28
N LEU A 3 -17.73 7.83 3.29
CA LEU A 3 -17.78 8.27 1.91
C LEU A 3 -18.81 9.39 1.74
N LYS A 4 -18.47 10.43 1.01
CA LYS A 4 -19.33 11.56 0.72
C LYS A 4 -19.85 11.46 -0.72
N PRO A 5 -21.16 11.24 -0.93
CA PRO A 5 -21.77 11.37 -2.23
C PRO A 5 -21.91 12.85 -2.61
N PHE A 6 -21.91 13.13 -3.89
CA PHE A 6 -22.19 14.46 -4.43
C PHE A 6 -23.64 14.57 -4.91
N ARG A 7 -24.21 15.76 -4.90
CA ARG A 7 -25.53 16.02 -5.49
C ARG A 7 -25.49 15.68 -6.99
N PRO A 8 -26.50 15.00 -7.54
CA PRO A 8 -26.50 14.53 -8.94
C PRO A 8 -26.84 15.64 -9.94
N LEU A 9 -26.18 16.79 -9.85
CA LEU A 9 -26.39 17.95 -10.73
C LEU A 9 -25.83 17.74 -12.14
N THR A 10 -24.82 16.89 -12.27
CA THR A 10 -24.20 16.53 -13.56
C THR A 10 -23.98 15.04 -13.64
N PRO A 11 -23.85 14.45 -14.87
CA PRO A 11 -23.56 13.01 -15.03
C PRO A 11 -22.33 12.55 -14.25
N ALA A 12 -21.29 13.37 -14.17
CA ALA A 12 -20.07 13.05 -13.43
C ALA A 12 -20.30 13.05 -11.91
N GLN A 13 -21.06 14.02 -11.39
CA GLN A 13 -21.34 14.14 -9.95
C GLN A 13 -22.27 13.02 -9.46
N ARG A 14 -23.19 12.54 -10.27
CA ARG A 14 -24.09 11.42 -9.97
C ARG A 14 -23.31 10.18 -9.49
N PHE A 15 -22.18 9.90 -10.11
CA PHE A 15 -21.37 8.73 -9.83
C PHE A 15 -20.11 9.04 -8.97
N THR A 16 -19.98 10.27 -8.48
CA THR A 16 -18.84 10.67 -7.67
C THR A 16 -19.07 10.30 -6.20
N LEU A 17 -18.16 9.50 -5.66
CA LEU A 17 -18.14 9.10 -4.27
C LEU A 17 -16.70 9.23 -3.76
N LEU A 18 -16.42 10.15 -2.86
CA LEU A 18 -15.07 10.43 -2.37
C LEU A 18 -15.01 10.35 -0.85
N ASN A 19 -13.84 10.02 -0.33
CA ASN A 19 -13.59 10.09 1.10
C ASN A 19 -13.75 11.51 1.63
N SER A 20 -14.39 11.62 2.78
CA SER A 20 -14.53 12.88 3.48
C SER A 20 -13.18 13.27 4.13
N PRO A 21 -12.71 14.52 3.96
CA PRO A 21 -11.50 14.98 4.64
C PRO A 21 -11.72 15.34 6.12
N LYS A 22 -12.88 15.00 6.69
CA LYS A 22 -13.18 15.27 8.10
C LYS A 22 -12.13 14.60 9.01
N GLY A 23 -11.64 15.34 9.99
CA GLY A 23 -10.61 14.87 10.92
C GLY A 23 -9.17 14.98 10.39
N LEU A 24 -8.97 15.39 9.14
CA LEU A 24 -7.63 15.65 8.61
C LEU A 24 -7.26 17.12 8.76
N SER A 25 -5.99 17.37 9.09
CA SER A 25 -5.41 18.70 9.16
C SER A 25 -5.44 19.39 7.78
N LYS A 26 -5.80 20.66 7.76
CA LYS A 26 -5.74 21.52 6.58
C LYS A 26 -4.40 22.23 6.43
N LYS A 27 -3.50 22.09 7.39
CA LYS A 27 -2.17 22.70 7.38
C LYS A 27 -1.31 22.13 6.24
N ARG A 28 -0.35 22.92 5.79
CA ARG A 28 0.69 22.45 4.87
C ARG A 28 1.56 21.39 5.58
N PRO A 29 2.11 20.41 4.85
CA PRO A 29 2.97 19.41 5.45
C PRO A 29 4.23 20.07 6.04
N GLU A 30 4.82 19.42 7.04
CA GLU A 30 6.08 19.85 7.67
C GLU A 30 7.19 19.90 6.62
N ARG A 31 7.77 21.08 6.40
CA ARG A 31 8.72 21.33 5.30
C ARG A 31 9.96 20.47 5.42
N ALA A 32 10.48 20.31 6.63
CA ALA A 32 11.68 19.50 6.91
C ALA A 32 11.49 18.01 6.57
N LEU A 33 10.23 17.52 6.57
CA LEU A 33 9.88 16.12 6.27
C LEU A 33 9.33 15.95 4.84
N THR A 34 9.61 16.89 3.94
CA THR A 34 9.15 16.82 2.55
C THR A 34 10.27 16.98 1.55
N GLU A 35 10.20 16.21 0.48
CA GLU A 35 11.13 16.27 -0.65
C GLU A 35 10.40 16.56 -1.96
N PRO A 36 11.05 17.21 -2.94
CA PRO A 36 10.50 17.39 -4.26
C PRO A 36 10.33 16.03 -4.95
N LYS A 37 9.19 15.83 -5.62
CA LYS A 37 8.89 14.61 -6.40
C LYS A 37 8.80 14.94 -7.89
N PRO A 38 9.92 14.87 -8.64
CA PRO A 38 9.92 15.10 -10.08
C PRO A 38 9.11 14.02 -10.80
N LYS A 39 8.51 14.40 -11.93
CA LYS A 39 7.70 13.47 -12.75
C LYS A 39 8.50 13.00 -13.95
N THR A 40 8.75 11.70 -14.02
CA THR A 40 9.49 11.08 -15.14
C THR A 40 8.60 10.72 -16.33
N GLY A 41 7.27 10.81 -16.20
CA GLY A 41 6.33 10.40 -17.25
C GLY A 41 6.40 8.93 -17.63
N GLY A 42 6.92 8.07 -16.74
CA GLY A 42 7.08 6.64 -16.98
C GLY A 42 8.29 6.28 -17.85
N ARG A 43 9.26 7.20 -17.97
CA ARG A 43 10.52 6.99 -18.72
C ARG A 43 11.62 6.54 -17.79
N ASN A 44 12.53 5.70 -18.31
CA ASN A 44 13.77 5.31 -17.64
C ASN A 44 14.89 6.35 -17.87
N VAL A 45 16.10 6.06 -17.39
CA VAL A 45 17.28 6.91 -17.56
C VAL A 45 17.65 7.17 -19.04
N TYR A 46 17.31 6.26 -19.93
CA TYR A 46 17.54 6.39 -21.39
C TYR A 46 16.38 7.10 -22.11
N GLY A 47 15.42 7.69 -21.40
CA GLY A 47 14.25 8.36 -21.99
C GLY A 47 13.18 7.44 -22.57
N ARG A 48 13.35 6.11 -22.51
CA ARG A 48 12.40 5.12 -23.05
C ARG A 48 11.22 4.91 -22.09
N VAL A 49 10.02 4.78 -22.64
CA VAL A 49 8.79 4.53 -21.86
C VAL A 49 8.79 3.08 -21.37
N THR A 50 9.13 2.86 -20.11
CA THR A 50 9.09 1.54 -19.46
C THR A 50 7.79 1.30 -18.68
N SER A 51 7.13 2.38 -18.25
CA SER A 51 5.82 2.31 -17.59
C SER A 51 4.82 3.15 -18.37
N ARG A 52 4.01 2.46 -19.18
CA ARG A 52 2.99 3.13 -20.02
C ARG A 52 1.94 3.83 -19.15
N ARG A 53 1.29 4.85 -19.72
CA ARG A 53 0.12 5.54 -19.16
C ARG A 53 0.37 6.30 -17.87
N ARG A 54 1.59 6.69 -17.61
CA ARG A 54 1.98 7.62 -16.55
C ARG A 54 2.34 8.97 -17.15
N GLY A 55 1.97 10.04 -16.45
CA GLY A 55 2.33 11.39 -16.83
C GLY A 55 1.23 12.41 -16.55
N GLY A 56 1.60 13.69 -16.51
CA GLY A 56 0.73 14.77 -16.09
C GLY A 56 0.35 14.68 -14.61
N GLY A 57 -0.84 15.19 -14.29
CA GLY A 57 -1.35 15.21 -12.92
C GLY A 57 -0.84 16.39 -12.10
N HIS A 58 -1.40 16.57 -10.90
CA HIS A 58 -1.04 17.64 -9.99
C HIS A 58 0.39 17.48 -9.46
N LYS A 59 1.13 18.59 -9.23
CA LYS A 59 2.45 18.60 -8.58
C LYS A 59 2.33 18.04 -7.16
N GLN A 60 3.26 17.19 -6.78
CA GLN A 60 3.26 16.50 -5.48
C GLN A 60 4.61 16.66 -4.79
N LEU A 61 4.59 16.81 -3.48
CA LEU A 61 5.74 16.65 -2.61
C LEU A 61 5.73 15.23 -2.03
N TYR A 62 6.87 14.62 -1.91
CA TYR A 62 7.03 13.35 -1.19
C TYR A 62 7.13 13.62 0.31
N ARG A 63 6.44 12.83 1.15
CA ARG A 63 6.57 12.87 2.62
C ARG A 63 7.49 11.75 3.03
N ILE A 64 8.51 12.11 3.79
CA ILE A 64 9.45 11.16 4.39
C ILE A 64 8.72 10.47 5.54
N ILE A 65 8.49 9.17 5.41
CA ILE A 65 7.80 8.38 6.43
C ILE A 65 8.84 7.54 7.17
N ASP A 66 8.76 7.56 8.48
CA ASP A 66 9.56 6.68 9.31
C ASP A 66 8.97 5.26 9.30
N PHE A 67 9.58 4.40 8.49
CA PHE A 67 9.24 2.99 8.40
C PHE A 67 10.07 2.10 9.33
N LYS A 68 11.13 2.63 9.94
CA LYS A 68 12.01 1.84 10.80
C LYS A 68 11.60 1.92 12.26
N ARG A 69 11.40 3.14 12.77
CA ARG A 69 11.05 3.40 14.16
C ARG A 69 11.95 2.65 15.16
N ALA A 70 13.25 2.53 14.86
CA ALA A 70 14.17 1.69 15.63
C ALA A 70 15.16 2.46 16.50
N ASP A 71 15.29 3.76 16.27
CA ASP A 71 16.28 4.64 16.90
C ASP A 71 15.75 5.34 18.17
N LYS A 72 14.42 5.44 18.34
CA LYS A 72 13.77 6.04 19.52
C LYS A 72 12.94 5.00 20.25
N LEU A 73 13.63 4.06 20.89
CA LEU A 73 13.00 3.02 21.69
C LEU A 73 12.59 3.59 23.05
N ASP A 74 11.43 3.15 23.53
CA ASP A 74 10.85 3.50 24.81
C ASP A 74 10.56 5.00 25.02
N VAL A 75 10.69 5.80 23.95
CA VAL A 75 10.36 7.23 23.97
C VAL A 75 8.92 7.41 23.50
N PRO A 76 8.03 7.99 24.33
CA PRO A 76 6.66 8.27 23.92
C PRO A 76 6.63 9.37 22.85
N ALA A 77 5.76 9.21 21.87
CA ALA A 77 5.51 10.18 20.81
C ALA A 77 4.03 10.56 20.78
N LYS A 78 3.73 11.86 20.83
CA LYS A 78 2.37 12.40 20.77
C LYS A 78 1.95 12.66 19.34
N VAL A 79 0.75 12.25 18.97
CA VAL A 79 0.14 12.54 17.67
C VAL A 79 -0.31 13.99 17.62
N ILE A 80 0.31 14.81 16.76
CA ILE A 80 -0.02 16.23 16.60
C ILE A 80 -1.14 16.43 15.59
N ALA A 81 -1.10 15.71 14.46
CA ALA A 81 -2.03 15.88 13.36
C ALA A 81 -2.19 14.60 12.54
N LEU A 82 -3.36 14.42 11.94
CA LEU A 82 -3.60 13.46 10.87
C LEU A 82 -3.62 14.23 9.54
N GLU A 83 -2.86 13.77 8.54
CA GLU A 83 -2.69 14.48 7.29
C GLU A 83 -2.99 13.61 6.06
N TYR A 84 -3.41 14.26 4.98
CA TYR A 84 -3.55 13.66 3.67
C TYR A 84 -2.20 13.57 2.96
N ASP A 85 -1.86 12.40 2.42
CA ASP A 85 -0.67 12.22 1.56
C ASP A 85 -1.09 11.83 0.14
N PRO A 86 -0.79 12.65 -0.90
CA PRO A 86 -1.12 12.32 -2.28
C PRO A 86 -0.26 11.18 -2.88
N ASN A 87 0.75 10.71 -2.15
CA ASN A 87 1.67 9.67 -2.63
C ASN A 87 1.21 8.26 -2.27
N ARG A 88 0.25 8.14 -1.35
CA ARG A 88 -0.27 6.87 -0.85
C ARG A 88 -1.77 6.91 -0.62
N THR A 89 -2.36 5.75 -0.47
CA THR A 89 -3.80 5.61 -0.21
C THR A 89 -4.14 5.80 1.27
N ALA A 90 -3.21 5.46 2.17
CA ALA A 90 -3.34 5.66 3.61
C ALA A 90 -3.09 7.12 4.00
N HIS A 91 -3.76 7.59 5.05
CA HIS A 91 -3.41 8.83 5.72
C HIS A 91 -2.14 8.66 6.55
N ILE A 92 -1.49 9.77 6.87
CA ILE A 92 -0.29 9.81 7.68
C ILE A 92 -0.57 10.59 8.98
N ALA A 93 0.16 10.25 10.03
CA ALA A 93 0.13 10.97 11.30
C ALA A 93 1.46 11.67 11.50
N LEU A 94 1.41 12.96 11.82
CA LEU A 94 2.55 13.72 12.30
C LEU A 94 2.65 13.46 13.80
N VAL A 95 3.77 12.89 14.21
CA VAL A 95 4.07 12.60 15.63
C VAL A 95 5.27 13.39 16.08
N GLN A 96 5.26 13.77 17.35
CA GLN A 96 6.35 14.47 18.01
C GLN A 96 6.81 13.64 19.20
N TYR A 97 8.09 13.31 19.24
CA TYR A 97 8.70 12.61 20.35
C TYR A 97 8.79 13.52 21.58
N GLN A 98 8.57 12.95 22.76
CA GLN A 98 8.62 13.66 24.04
C GLN A 98 9.99 13.54 24.68
N ASP A 99 11.02 13.69 23.86
CA ASP A 99 12.41 13.76 24.28
C ASP A 99 12.92 15.21 24.19
N ALA A 100 14.14 15.46 24.67
CA ALA A 100 14.76 16.80 24.63
C ALA A 100 14.87 17.38 23.20
N SER A 101 14.91 16.54 22.17
CA SER A 101 14.97 16.96 20.76
C SER A 101 13.62 17.41 20.20
N ALA A 102 12.51 16.98 20.80
CA ALA A 102 11.14 17.22 20.34
C ALA A 102 10.95 16.95 18.84
N GLU A 103 11.66 15.93 18.31
CA GLU A 103 11.73 15.60 16.89
C GLU A 103 10.35 15.20 16.36
N LYS A 104 10.03 15.72 15.16
CA LYS A 104 8.79 15.35 14.46
C LYS A 104 9.08 14.30 13.40
N ARG A 105 8.17 13.34 13.23
CA ARG A 105 8.21 12.34 12.16
C ARG A 105 6.83 12.05 11.61
N TYR A 106 6.78 11.57 10.38
CA TYR A 106 5.56 11.00 9.80
C TYR A 106 5.54 9.50 9.94
N ILE A 107 4.38 8.97 10.33
CA ILE A 107 4.07 7.53 10.31
C ILE A 107 2.79 7.28 9.52
N ILE A 108 2.53 6.02 9.13
CA ILE A 108 1.23 5.64 8.57
C ILE A 108 0.20 5.64 9.72
N ALA A 109 -0.92 6.33 9.51
CA ALA A 109 -1.99 6.42 10.49
C ALA A 109 -2.82 5.12 10.53
N PRO A 110 -2.85 4.38 11.66
CA PRO A 110 -3.76 3.27 11.84
C PRO A 110 -5.21 3.74 12.02
N LYS A 111 -6.14 2.82 11.84
CA LYS A 111 -7.57 3.03 12.11
C LYS A 111 -7.77 3.24 13.62
N GLY A 112 -8.50 4.29 13.99
CA GLY A 112 -8.80 4.61 15.41
C GLY A 112 -7.73 5.44 16.09
N LEU A 113 -6.64 5.84 15.41
CA LEU A 113 -5.69 6.79 15.98
C LEU A 113 -6.27 8.20 15.95
N GLU A 114 -6.23 8.89 17.09
CA GLU A 114 -6.73 10.25 17.27
C GLU A 114 -5.60 11.24 17.52
N VAL A 115 -5.87 12.52 17.27
CA VAL A 115 -4.94 13.61 17.63
C VAL A 115 -4.86 13.69 19.14
N GLY A 116 -3.65 13.78 19.67
CA GLY A 116 -3.38 13.77 21.12
C GLY A 116 -3.02 12.38 21.68
N SER A 117 -3.29 11.30 20.96
CA SER A 117 -2.89 9.94 21.36
C SER A 117 -1.37 9.84 21.50
N THR A 118 -0.92 9.04 22.45
CA THR A 118 0.50 8.72 22.65
C THR A 118 0.79 7.35 22.06
N ILE A 119 1.89 7.23 21.35
CA ILE A 119 2.38 5.98 20.76
C ILE A 119 3.82 5.71 21.21
N VAL A 120 4.16 4.46 21.35
CA VAL A 120 5.48 4.01 21.79
C VAL A 120 6.03 2.96 20.85
N THR A 121 7.34 2.92 20.72
CA THR A 121 8.10 1.87 20.07
C THR A 121 9.01 1.22 21.10
N SER A 122 8.81 -0.05 21.41
CA SER A 122 9.55 -0.71 22.48
C SER A 122 10.02 -2.11 22.06
N ASN A 123 11.03 -2.60 22.79
CA ASN A 123 11.46 -4.00 22.79
C ASN A 123 10.98 -4.75 24.05
N LYS A 124 10.29 -4.06 24.94
CA LYS A 124 9.66 -4.63 26.13
C LYS A 124 8.16 -4.36 26.02
N ALA A 125 7.33 -5.31 26.38
CA ALA A 125 5.90 -5.15 26.36
C ALA A 125 5.30 -5.72 27.63
N THR A 126 4.40 -4.95 28.24
CA THR A 126 3.45 -5.39 29.25
C THR A 126 2.08 -5.60 28.60
N THR A 127 1.17 -6.30 29.26
CA THR A 127 -0.16 -6.62 28.73
C THR A 127 -0.97 -5.39 28.29
N ASN A 128 -0.72 -4.23 28.89
CA ASN A 128 -1.43 -2.98 28.62
C ASN A 128 -0.82 -2.14 27.47
N ASP A 129 0.32 -2.55 26.91
CA ASP A 129 1.04 -1.73 25.93
C ASP A 129 0.56 -1.96 24.48
N PHE A 130 -0.32 -2.96 24.25
CA PHE A 130 -0.77 -3.33 22.92
C PHE A 130 -1.83 -2.39 22.35
N LEU A 131 -1.61 -1.07 22.51
CA LEU A 131 -2.48 -0.05 21.96
C LEU A 131 -2.23 0.18 20.46
N VAL A 132 -3.27 0.67 19.77
CA VAL A 132 -3.21 0.97 18.33
C VAL A 132 -2.15 2.05 18.05
N GLY A 133 -1.22 1.73 17.15
CA GLY A 133 -0.12 2.62 16.77
C GLY A 133 1.22 2.29 17.43
N ASN A 134 1.24 1.50 18.50
CA ASN A 134 2.47 1.04 19.12
C ASN A 134 3.20 0.03 18.24
N ASN A 135 4.52 -0.01 18.35
CA ASN A 135 5.38 -0.83 17.50
C ASN A 135 6.27 -1.74 18.35
N PHE A 136 6.16 -3.06 18.10
CA PHE A 136 6.87 -4.11 18.82
C PHE A 136 7.46 -5.16 17.88
N PRO A 137 8.48 -5.91 18.32
CA PRO A 137 8.86 -7.16 17.65
C PRO A 137 7.72 -8.18 17.71
N LEU A 138 7.59 -9.01 16.67
CA LEU A 138 6.51 -10.02 16.57
C LEU A 138 6.53 -11.02 17.72
N SER A 139 7.69 -11.28 18.31
CA SER A 139 7.85 -12.19 19.46
C SER A 139 7.05 -11.77 20.69
N LEU A 140 6.80 -10.48 20.87
CA LEU A 140 6.11 -9.93 22.04
C LEU A 140 4.61 -9.77 21.83
N ILE A 141 4.16 -9.77 20.57
CA ILE A 141 2.77 -9.47 20.22
C ILE A 141 1.91 -10.73 20.41
N PRO A 142 0.77 -10.62 21.08
CA PRO A 142 -0.13 -11.77 21.27
C PRO A 142 -0.71 -12.24 19.92
N PRO A 143 -0.99 -13.55 19.77
CA PRO A 143 -1.66 -14.11 18.60
C PRO A 143 -3.02 -13.45 18.34
N SER A 144 -3.54 -13.60 17.13
CA SER A 144 -4.80 -13.01 16.65
C SER A 144 -4.82 -11.49 16.59
N THR A 145 -3.72 -10.81 16.91
CA THR A 145 -3.63 -9.35 16.85
C THR A 145 -3.57 -8.87 15.40
N ALA A 146 -4.34 -7.82 15.08
CA ALA A 146 -4.28 -7.13 13.80
C ALA A 146 -3.06 -6.21 13.76
N LEU A 147 -2.27 -6.32 12.71
CA LEU A 147 -1.00 -5.62 12.51
C LEU A 147 -0.95 -4.90 11.17
N HIS A 148 -0.10 -3.89 11.09
CA HIS A 148 0.27 -3.22 9.84
C HIS A 148 1.74 -2.79 9.88
N CYS A 149 2.26 -2.28 8.78
CA CYS A 149 3.66 -1.82 8.70
C CYS A 149 4.65 -2.87 9.22
N VAL A 150 4.53 -4.12 8.75
CA VAL A 150 5.37 -5.23 9.18
C VAL A 150 6.67 -5.28 8.37
N GLU A 151 7.78 -5.54 9.04
CA GLU A 151 9.07 -5.77 8.40
C GLU A 151 9.14 -7.16 7.73
N LEU A 152 9.95 -7.28 6.69
CA LEU A 152 10.30 -8.56 6.06
C LEU A 152 11.62 -9.13 6.60
N VAL A 153 12.51 -8.23 6.98
CA VAL A 153 13.82 -8.53 7.55
C VAL A 153 14.02 -7.56 8.71
N PRO A 154 14.47 -8.01 9.86
CA PRO A 154 14.67 -7.16 11.03
C PRO A 154 15.52 -5.92 10.71
N GLY A 155 15.09 -4.74 11.17
CA GLY A 155 15.80 -3.47 11.01
C GLY A 155 15.78 -2.85 9.60
N ARG A 156 15.19 -3.52 8.60
CA ARG A 156 15.10 -2.95 7.24
C ARG A 156 13.88 -2.06 7.01
N GLY A 157 13.06 -1.88 8.03
CA GLY A 157 11.85 -1.07 7.99
C GLY A 157 10.65 -1.77 7.37
N ALA A 158 9.48 -1.24 7.66
CA ALA A 158 8.19 -1.83 7.28
C ALA A 158 8.01 -1.92 5.77
N LYS A 159 7.58 -3.08 5.27
CA LYS A 159 7.29 -3.35 3.86
C LYS A 159 5.90 -3.91 3.60
N LEU A 160 5.33 -4.65 4.55
CA LEU A 160 4.03 -5.29 4.41
C LEU A 160 2.94 -4.47 5.12
N GLY A 161 1.68 -4.55 4.66
CA GLY A 161 0.54 -3.91 5.31
C GLY A 161 0.62 -2.38 5.38
N ARG A 162 0.91 -1.68 4.27
CA ARG A 162 1.03 -0.21 4.23
C ARG A 162 -0.08 0.50 3.48
N THR A 163 -0.94 -0.25 2.81
CA THR A 163 -2.03 0.30 1.98
C THR A 163 -3.26 0.55 2.85
N ALA A 164 -4.06 1.55 2.49
CA ALA A 164 -5.31 1.88 3.19
C ALA A 164 -6.19 0.65 3.43
N GLY A 165 -6.71 0.52 4.64
CA GLY A 165 -7.61 -0.56 5.05
C GLY A 165 -6.97 -1.94 5.19
N THR A 166 -5.66 -2.09 4.96
CA THR A 166 -5.00 -3.39 5.10
C THR A 166 -4.73 -3.72 6.55
N SER A 167 -4.90 -5.00 6.90
CA SER A 167 -4.46 -5.59 8.15
C SER A 167 -3.81 -6.94 7.88
N ILE A 168 -2.82 -7.27 8.66
CA ILE A 168 -2.13 -8.55 8.72
C ILE A 168 -2.44 -9.13 10.09
N VAL A 169 -2.72 -10.42 10.19
CA VAL A 169 -3.01 -11.06 11.47
C VAL A 169 -1.84 -11.95 11.85
N LEU A 170 -1.35 -11.78 13.07
CA LEU A 170 -0.38 -12.71 13.66
C LEU A 170 -1.12 -13.99 14.07
N VAL A 171 -0.78 -15.11 13.46
CA VAL A 171 -1.44 -16.39 13.73
C VAL A 171 -0.79 -17.07 14.95
N ALA A 172 0.51 -17.25 14.90
CA ALA A 172 1.28 -17.88 15.97
C ALA A 172 2.77 -17.46 15.89
N VAL A 173 3.47 -17.59 17.00
CA VAL A 173 4.93 -17.50 17.06
C VAL A 173 5.45 -18.78 17.72
N GLU A 174 6.03 -19.67 16.92
CA GLU A 174 6.46 -20.99 17.34
C GLU A 174 7.79 -21.33 16.69
N ASN A 175 8.61 -22.13 17.36
CA ASN A 175 9.89 -22.63 16.83
C ASN A 175 10.80 -21.54 16.24
N GLY A 176 10.82 -20.33 16.84
CA GLY A 176 11.62 -19.23 16.34
C GLY A 176 11.12 -18.59 15.03
N VAL A 177 9.84 -18.82 14.66
CA VAL A 177 9.23 -18.28 13.43
C VAL A 177 7.85 -17.70 13.73
N ALA A 178 7.57 -16.52 13.20
CA ALA A 178 6.25 -15.89 13.27
C ALA A 178 5.43 -16.21 12.01
N GLN A 179 4.20 -16.68 12.19
CA GLN A 179 3.24 -16.99 11.13
C GLN A 179 2.28 -15.81 10.95
N LEU A 180 2.29 -15.20 9.77
CA LEU A 180 1.45 -14.04 9.46
C LEU A 180 0.46 -14.34 8.34
N LYS A 181 -0.81 -14.13 8.60
CA LYS A 181 -1.88 -14.17 7.59
C LYS A 181 -1.98 -12.81 6.91
N MET A 182 -1.63 -12.80 5.63
CA MET A 182 -1.66 -11.61 4.78
C MET A 182 -3.08 -11.26 4.32
N PRO A 183 -3.35 -10.01 3.90
CA PRO A 183 -4.66 -9.62 3.35
C PRO A 183 -5.11 -10.44 2.13
N SER A 184 -4.16 -11.05 1.42
CA SER A 184 -4.45 -11.96 0.30
C SER A 184 -4.92 -13.35 0.72
N GLY A 185 -4.87 -13.68 2.02
CA GLY A 185 -5.08 -15.03 2.55
C GLY A 185 -3.81 -15.91 2.58
N GLU A 186 -2.69 -15.42 2.03
CA GLU A 186 -1.40 -16.13 2.10
C GLU A 186 -0.87 -16.12 3.53
N ILE A 187 -0.43 -17.28 4.03
CA ILE A 187 0.28 -17.39 5.32
C ILE A 187 1.78 -17.42 5.03
N ARG A 188 2.49 -16.48 5.66
CA ARG A 188 3.94 -16.33 5.52
C ARG A 188 4.66 -16.50 6.83
N LEU A 189 5.86 -17.05 6.72
CA LEU A 189 6.82 -17.20 7.81
C LEU A 189 7.78 -16.02 7.81
N LEU A 190 7.96 -15.39 8.97
CA LEU A 190 8.92 -14.31 9.20
C LEU A 190 9.72 -14.54 10.47
N SER A 191 10.85 -13.84 10.59
CA SER A 191 11.60 -13.82 11.85
C SER A 191 10.78 -13.14 12.96
N PRO A 192 10.75 -13.67 14.18
CA PRO A 192 10.04 -13.08 15.31
C PRO A 192 10.64 -11.71 15.74
N ASN A 193 11.88 -11.46 15.35
CA ASN A 193 12.55 -10.16 15.59
C ASN A 193 12.10 -9.05 14.62
N CYS A 194 11.29 -9.38 13.57
CA CYS A 194 10.69 -8.38 12.71
C CYS A 194 9.71 -7.51 13.51
N ARG A 195 9.75 -6.22 13.30
CA ARG A 195 8.84 -5.28 13.97
C ARG A 195 7.53 -5.13 13.21
N ALA A 196 6.48 -4.88 13.95
CA ALA A 196 5.15 -4.60 13.42
C ALA A 196 4.46 -3.52 14.25
N THR A 197 3.56 -2.77 13.62
CA THR A 197 2.71 -1.79 14.30
C THR A 197 1.32 -2.37 14.52
N ILE A 198 0.78 -2.17 15.72
CA ILE A 198 -0.52 -2.70 16.13
C ILE A 198 -1.66 -1.93 15.46
N GLY A 199 -2.71 -2.65 15.06
CA GLY A 199 -3.90 -2.13 14.41
C GLY A 199 -3.90 -2.31 12.89
N ALA A 200 -5.03 -2.00 12.26
CA ALA A 200 -5.19 -1.95 10.81
C ALA A 200 -4.86 -0.54 10.28
N VAL A 201 -4.45 -0.43 9.02
CA VAL A 201 -4.24 0.88 8.38
C VAL A 201 -5.56 1.63 8.24
N GLY A 202 -5.56 2.92 8.53
CA GLY A 202 -6.71 3.81 8.36
C GLY A 202 -7.17 3.95 6.91
N ASN A 203 -8.23 4.75 6.69
CA ASN A 203 -8.79 5.05 5.37
C ASN A 203 -9.29 3.80 4.59
N GLY A 204 -9.91 2.83 5.27
CA GLY A 204 -10.38 1.57 4.65
C GLY A 204 -11.35 1.77 3.48
N ASP A 205 -12.15 2.82 3.50
CA ASP A 205 -13.14 3.13 2.46
C ASP A 205 -12.52 3.63 1.14
N HIS A 206 -11.19 3.83 1.07
CA HIS A 206 -10.53 4.27 -0.16
C HIS A 206 -10.77 3.33 -1.36
N ALA A 207 -10.94 2.04 -1.12
CA ALA A 207 -11.26 1.07 -2.17
C ALA A 207 -12.64 1.29 -2.79
N ASN A 208 -13.56 1.90 -2.05
CA ASN A 208 -14.94 2.14 -2.44
C ASN A 208 -15.14 3.51 -3.10
N GLU A 209 -14.08 4.30 -3.27
CA GLU A 209 -14.14 5.59 -3.97
C GLU A 209 -14.49 5.43 -5.44
N SER A 210 -15.43 6.25 -5.90
CA SER A 210 -15.76 6.42 -7.31
C SER A 210 -15.36 7.81 -7.77
N LEU A 211 -14.46 7.89 -8.74
CA LEU A 211 -13.93 9.18 -9.24
C LEU A 211 -14.95 9.93 -10.10
N GLY A 212 -15.98 9.28 -10.63
CA GLY A 212 -17.08 9.85 -11.39
C GLY A 212 -16.73 10.37 -12.78
N LYS A 213 -15.51 10.81 -13.06
CA LYS A 213 -15.08 11.34 -14.37
C LYS A 213 -13.62 10.98 -14.72
N ALA A 214 -13.34 10.86 -16.02
CA ALA A 214 -12.01 10.58 -16.54
C ALA A 214 -10.98 11.67 -16.17
N GLY A 215 -11.39 12.94 -16.09
CA GLY A 215 -10.51 14.04 -15.71
C GLY A 215 -9.87 13.88 -14.34
N ARG A 216 -10.54 13.25 -13.35
CA ARG A 216 -9.93 12.97 -12.05
C ARG A 216 -8.76 11.98 -12.15
N ASN A 217 -8.87 10.97 -13.02
CA ASN A 217 -7.74 10.09 -13.31
C ASN A 217 -6.56 10.85 -13.92
N ARG A 218 -6.85 11.87 -14.79
CA ARG A 218 -5.79 12.72 -15.35
C ARG A 218 -5.10 13.54 -14.26
N TRP A 219 -5.85 14.08 -13.29
CA TRP A 219 -5.27 14.80 -12.14
C TRP A 219 -4.36 13.92 -11.28
N LEU A 220 -4.67 12.63 -11.19
CA LEU A 220 -3.83 11.64 -10.50
C LEU A 220 -2.61 11.19 -11.33
N GLY A 221 -2.41 11.74 -12.53
CA GLY A 221 -1.29 11.39 -13.41
C GLY A 221 -1.49 10.09 -14.20
N ARG A 222 -2.72 9.59 -14.28
CA ARG A 222 -3.08 8.42 -15.09
C ARG A 222 -3.54 8.84 -16.48
N ARG A 223 -2.87 8.37 -17.51
CA ARG A 223 -3.26 8.59 -18.92
C ARG A 223 -4.26 7.52 -19.37
N PRO A 224 -5.08 7.83 -20.42
CA PRO A 224 -6.04 6.87 -20.97
C PRO A 224 -5.41 5.54 -21.35
N ARG A 225 -6.20 4.49 -21.28
CA ARG A 225 -5.79 3.13 -21.65
C ARG A 225 -6.51 2.67 -22.92
N VAL A 226 -5.74 2.48 -24.00
CA VAL A 226 -6.23 1.81 -25.20
C VAL A 226 -6.11 0.30 -25.00
N ARG A 227 -7.14 -0.45 -25.36
CA ARG A 227 -7.16 -1.92 -25.33
C ARG A 227 -6.34 -2.46 -26.51
N GLY A 228 -5.62 -3.56 -26.33
CA GLY A 228 -4.85 -4.20 -27.41
C GLY A 228 -5.70 -4.57 -28.63
N MET A 229 -6.97 -4.93 -28.41
CA MET A 229 -7.93 -5.22 -29.50
C MET A 229 -8.29 -4.00 -30.37
N ALA A 230 -8.10 -2.78 -29.86
CA ALA A 230 -8.37 -1.54 -30.57
C ALA A 230 -7.11 -0.92 -31.19
N MET A 231 -6.05 -1.70 -31.28
CA MET A 231 -4.79 -1.33 -31.90
C MET A 231 -4.63 -2.02 -33.25
N ASN A 232 -3.66 -1.57 -34.04
CA ASN A 232 -3.26 -2.25 -35.26
C ASN A 232 -2.48 -3.53 -34.96
N PRO A 233 -2.42 -4.50 -35.89
CA PRO A 233 -1.66 -5.76 -35.70
C PRO A 233 -0.19 -5.54 -35.36
N VAL A 234 0.42 -4.47 -35.87
CA VAL A 234 1.84 -4.11 -35.62
C VAL A 234 2.06 -3.66 -34.16
N ASP A 235 1.04 -3.05 -33.53
CA ASP A 235 1.17 -2.47 -32.20
C ASP A 235 0.86 -3.47 -31.06
N HIS A 236 0.03 -4.48 -31.38
CA HIS A 236 -0.39 -5.45 -30.38
C HIS A 236 -0.79 -6.79 -31.03
N PRO A 237 -0.39 -7.95 -30.47
CA PRO A 237 -0.78 -9.26 -30.98
C PRO A 237 -2.28 -9.53 -31.07
N ASN A 238 -3.09 -8.80 -30.28
CA ASN A 238 -4.56 -8.86 -30.32
C ASN A 238 -5.18 -7.79 -31.21
N GLY A 239 -4.38 -7.01 -31.92
CA GLY A 239 -4.82 -5.95 -32.82
C GLY A 239 -5.35 -6.45 -34.14
N GLY A 240 -6.02 -5.56 -34.89
CA GLY A 240 -6.61 -5.86 -36.17
C GLY A 240 -8.03 -6.44 -36.06
N GLY A 241 -8.64 -6.69 -37.23
CA GLY A 241 -10.01 -7.17 -37.36
C GLY A 241 -11.00 -6.05 -37.64
N GLN A 242 -12.18 -6.43 -38.12
CA GLN A 242 -13.29 -5.52 -38.42
C GLN A 242 -14.28 -5.46 -37.25
N GLY A 243 -14.53 -4.27 -36.69
CA GLY A 243 -15.48 -4.06 -35.61
C GLY A 243 -15.03 -4.68 -34.25
N LYS A 244 -15.93 -5.33 -33.54
CA LYS A 244 -15.66 -5.98 -32.26
C LYS A 244 -15.07 -7.39 -32.41
N SER A 245 -13.96 -7.54 -33.08
CA SER A 245 -13.28 -8.82 -33.17
C SER A 245 -12.80 -9.30 -31.79
N LYS A 246 -12.74 -10.64 -31.58
CA LYS A 246 -12.20 -11.22 -30.32
C LYS A 246 -10.71 -10.94 -30.13
N GLY A 247 -10.06 -10.31 -31.12
CA GLY A 247 -8.62 -9.97 -31.13
C GLY A 247 -7.75 -11.13 -31.63
N GLY A 248 -6.75 -10.76 -32.42
CA GLY A 248 -5.63 -11.62 -32.74
C GLY A 248 -5.88 -12.85 -33.59
N GLY A 249 -6.49 -12.70 -34.80
CA GLY A 249 -6.35 -13.70 -35.88
C GLY A 249 -6.56 -15.16 -35.47
N GLY A 250 -7.70 -15.50 -34.82
CA GLY A 250 -8.00 -16.89 -34.49
C GLY A 250 -7.33 -17.45 -33.22
N ARG A 251 -6.59 -16.68 -32.48
CA ARG A 251 -5.99 -17.15 -31.21
C ARG A 251 -7.06 -17.45 -30.17
N GLN A 252 -6.99 -18.63 -29.58
CA GLN A 252 -7.92 -19.07 -28.53
C GLN A 252 -7.84 -18.24 -27.25
N GLN A 253 -6.67 -17.66 -26.93
CA GLN A 253 -6.44 -16.89 -25.71
C GLN A 253 -5.84 -15.52 -26.01
N LEU A 254 -6.28 -14.51 -25.25
CA LEU A 254 -5.71 -13.18 -25.29
C LEU A 254 -4.28 -13.20 -24.72
N VAL A 255 -3.40 -12.40 -25.32
CA VAL A 255 -2.00 -12.30 -24.94
C VAL A 255 -1.62 -10.86 -24.54
N SER A 256 -0.51 -10.72 -23.86
CA SER A 256 0.12 -9.43 -23.57
C SER A 256 0.79 -8.84 -24.83
N PRO A 257 1.22 -7.55 -24.81
CA PRO A 257 1.98 -6.97 -25.92
C PRO A 257 3.25 -7.74 -26.30
N TRP A 258 3.77 -8.53 -25.39
CA TRP A 258 4.98 -9.36 -25.57
C TRP A 258 4.66 -10.82 -25.86
N GLY A 259 3.43 -11.15 -26.18
CA GLY A 259 3.02 -12.50 -26.58
C GLY A 259 2.71 -13.47 -25.42
N GLN A 260 2.89 -13.08 -24.17
CA GLN A 260 2.58 -13.93 -23.01
C GLN A 260 1.06 -14.07 -22.83
N LEU A 261 0.60 -15.23 -22.43
CA LEU A 261 -0.80 -15.49 -22.12
C LEU A 261 -1.31 -14.53 -21.03
N ALA A 262 -2.47 -13.89 -21.29
CA ALA A 262 -3.06 -12.91 -20.37
C ALA A 262 -3.65 -13.57 -19.10
N LYS A 263 -4.03 -14.86 -19.18
CA LYS A 263 -4.58 -15.65 -18.08
C LYS A 263 -3.82 -16.95 -17.91
N GLY A 264 -3.70 -17.40 -16.66
CA GLY A 264 -3.10 -18.70 -16.32
C GLY A 264 -1.59 -18.77 -16.39
N PHE A 265 -0.89 -17.77 -16.93
CA PHE A 265 0.57 -17.78 -17.00
C PHE A 265 1.20 -17.54 -15.63
N PRO A 266 2.02 -18.47 -15.11
CA PRO A 266 2.68 -18.30 -13.81
C PRO A 266 3.79 -17.25 -13.93
N THR A 267 3.61 -16.08 -13.27
CA THR A 267 4.55 -14.96 -13.34
C THR A 267 5.61 -14.97 -12.23
N ARG A 268 5.38 -15.72 -11.13
CA ARG A 268 6.36 -15.85 -10.06
C ARG A 268 7.53 -16.73 -10.50
N ARG A 269 8.74 -16.22 -10.42
CA ARG A 269 9.96 -16.99 -10.73
C ARG A 269 10.09 -18.19 -9.78
N ARG A 270 10.38 -19.37 -10.32
CA ARG A 270 10.57 -20.61 -9.54
C ARG A 270 11.76 -20.51 -8.58
N SER A 271 12.83 -19.85 -8.99
CA SER A 271 14.08 -19.66 -8.22
C SER A 271 13.97 -18.61 -7.10
N LYS A 272 12.79 -18.02 -6.88
CA LYS A 272 12.65 -16.97 -5.87
C LYS A 272 12.78 -17.55 -4.46
N THR A 273 13.83 -17.17 -3.71
CA THR A 273 14.12 -17.66 -2.35
C THR A 273 12.96 -17.48 -1.38
N SER A 274 12.25 -16.35 -1.44
CA SER A 274 11.08 -16.09 -0.58
C SER A 274 9.90 -17.05 -0.80
N SER A 275 10.01 -18.04 -1.69
CA SER A 275 9.00 -19.09 -1.84
C SER A 275 9.02 -20.10 -0.69
N SER A 276 10.17 -20.31 -0.05
CA SER A 276 10.30 -21.17 1.15
C SER A 276 9.59 -20.57 2.37
N GLN A 277 9.40 -19.26 2.39
CA GLN A 277 8.71 -18.55 3.48
C GLN A 277 7.18 -18.56 3.36
N ILE A 278 6.61 -19.21 2.35
CA ILE A 278 5.16 -19.32 2.18
C ILE A 278 4.71 -20.67 2.73
N LEU A 279 3.90 -20.65 3.78
CA LEU A 279 3.30 -21.85 4.36
C LEU A 279 2.04 -22.24 3.60
N VAL A 280 1.13 -21.26 3.36
CA VAL A 280 -0.12 -21.45 2.61
C VAL A 280 -0.24 -20.35 1.57
N ARG A 281 -0.63 -20.72 0.35
CA ARG A 281 -0.84 -19.75 -0.75
C ARG A 281 -2.22 -19.08 -0.62
N HIS A 282 -2.40 -17.95 -1.32
CA HIS A 282 -3.65 -17.18 -1.33
C HIS A 282 -4.91 -17.99 -1.72
N ASN A 283 -4.74 -19.11 -2.41
CA ASN A 283 -5.83 -20.02 -2.81
C ASN A 283 -6.01 -21.21 -1.85
N GLY A 284 -5.43 -21.15 -0.64
CA GLY A 284 -5.51 -22.20 0.37
C GLY A 284 -4.64 -23.44 0.09
N ARG A 285 -3.93 -23.50 -1.04
CA ARG A 285 -3.09 -24.64 -1.40
C ARG A 285 -1.68 -24.51 -0.81
N PRO A 286 -1.00 -25.60 -0.50
CA PRO A 286 0.40 -25.56 -0.11
C PRO A 286 1.28 -24.94 -1.22
N PRO A 287 2.49 -24.46 -0.87
CA PRO A 287 3.44 -24.00 -1.88
C PRO A 287 3.76 -25.15 -2.84
N ARG A 288 3.97 -24.81 -4.11
CA ARG A 288 4.46 -25.82 -5.08
C ARG A 288 5.85 -26.24 -4.64
N ASN A 289 6.02 -27.52 -4.35
CA ASN A 289 7.34 -28.07 -4.03
C ASN A 289 8.32 -27.72 -5.17
N ARG A 290 9.50 -27.29 -4.80
CA ARG A 290 10.61 -27.20 -5.72
C ARG A 290 11.03 -28.65 -6.06
N LYS A 291 10.86 -29.06 -7.30
CA LYS A 291 11.68 -30.12 -7.86
C LYS A 291 12.99 -29.52 -8.29
#